data_76dd693f6db5a986809b7e00622a865d
#
_entry.id   76dd693f6db5a986809b7e00622a865d
#
_cell.length_a   1.000
_cell.length_b   1.000
_cell.length_c   1.000
_cell.angle_alpha   90.00
_cell.angle_beta   90.00
_cell.angle_gamma   90.00
#
_symmetry.space_group_name_H-M   'P 1'
#
loop_
_entity.id
_entity.type
_entity.pdbx_description
1 polymer ?
#
loop_
_entity_poly.entity_id
_entity_poly.type
_entity_poly.pdbx_seq_one_letter_code
_entity_poly.pdbx_strand_id
1 'polypeptide(L)'
;MAEAINCQFDVFMLVNNAGVGGTKRFEDADVAYLENIINLNVRCTALLTHELLPNLKRQPKSYILNVGSMAAHTPTAYKTVYPASKSFVLSFSLGLREELKKTSVSVSVASPGAMATNPEVTQRILNQGFFGKFTLKSTEAIARKCVRQTLRGKRHIVINPVSLFFSSFIPNAIKTPLLSKIVKRELMK
;
A
#
# COMPACT_ATOMS: atom_id res chain seq x y z
N MET A 1 -21.14 -0.35 9.30
CA MET A 1 -20.22 -1.52 9.22
C MET A 1 -19.28 -1.59 10.43
N ALA A 2 -18.45 -0.59 10.71
CA ALA A 2 -17.52 -0.63 11.86
C ALA A 2 -18.25 -0.76 13.21
N GLU A 3 -19.39 -0.09 13.39
CA GLU A 3 -20.24 -0.21 14.57
C GLU A 3 -20.72 -1.66 14.78
N ALA A 4 -21.24 -2.31 13.74
CA ALA A 4 -21.67 -3.69 13.82
C ALA A 4 -20.51 -4.64 14.19
N ILE A 5 -19.32 -4.41 13.66
CA ILE A 5 -18.12 -5.17 14.02
C ILE A 5 -17.78 -4.95 15.50
N ASN A 6 -17.81 -3.70 15.96
CA ASN A 6 -17.47 -3.37 17.34
C ASN A 6 -18.43 -3.99 18.37
N CYS A 7 -19.70 -4.18 17.99
CA CYS A 7 -20.71 -4.80 18.87
C CYS A 7 -20.65 -6.33 18.87
N GLN A 8 -20.20 -6.95 17.79
CA GLN A 8 -20.34 -8.40 17.59
C GLN A 8 -19.02 -9.18 17.71
N PHE A 9 -17.87 -8.53 17.56
CA PHE A 9 -16.58 -9.23 17.47
C PHE A 9 -15.50 -8.61 18.33
N ASP A 10 -14.64 -9.46 18.85
CA ASP A 10 -13.36 -9.09 19.44
C ASP A 10 -12.28 -9.10 18.34
N VAL A 11 -11.94 -7.92 17.85
CA VAL A 11 -11.01 -7.76 16.73
C VAL A 11 -9.58 -7.76 17.23
N PHE A 12 -8.81 -8.79 16.90
CA PHE A 12 -7.39 -8.81 17.24
C PHE A 12 -6.47 -8.36 16.07
N MET A 13 -6.99 -8.33 14.82
CA MET A 13 -6.22 -7.87 13.67
C MET A 13 -7.11 -7.14 12.67
N LEU A 14 -6.72 -5.91 12.31
CA LEU A 14 -7.28 -5.16 11.19
C LEU A 14 -6.31 -5.20 10.01
N VAL A 15 -6.80 -5.61 8.84
CA VAL A 15 -6.01 -5.60 7.60
C VAL A 15 -6.65 -4.64 6.60
N ASN A 16 -6.08 -3.46 6.46
CA ASN A 16 -6.46 -2.48 5.44
C ASN A 16 -5.75 -2.84 4.12
N ASN A 17 -6.36 -3.76 3.37
CA ASN A 17 -5.82 -4.27 2.11
C ASN A 17 -6.50 -3.70 0.87
N ALA A 18 -7.77 -3.34 0.96
CA ALA A 18 -8.51 -2.79 -0.17
C ALA A 18 -7.82 -1.55 -0.75
N GLY A 19 -7.74 -1.49 -2.06
CA GLY A 19 -7.09 -0.37 -2.72
C GLY A 19 -7.17 -0.48 -4.22
N VAL A 20 -7.24 0.65 -4.87
CA VAL A 20 -7.25 0.78 -6.33
C VAL A 20 -6.11 1.66 -6.80
N GLY A 21 -5.68 1.43 -8.02
CA GLY A 21 -4.73 2.27 -8.73
C GLY A 21 -5.18 2.43 -10.18
N GLY A 22 -4.36 3.09 -10.96
CA GLY A 22 -4.62 3.24 -12.38
C GLY A 22 -3.52 4.03 -13.05
N THR A 23 -3.57 4.08 -14.38
CA THR A 23 -2.67 4.88 -15.22
C THR A 23 -3.54 5.74 -16.12
N LYS A 24 -3.52 7.06 -15.90
CA LYS A 24 -4.30 8.06 -16.65
C LYS A 24 -3.58 9.41 -16.60
N ARG A 25 -3.65 10.21 -17.64
CA ARG A 25 -3.20 11.61 -17.55
C ARG A 25 -4.07 12.32 -16.52
N PHE A 26 -3.49 13.19 -15.73
CA PHE A 26 -4.25 13.87 -14.68
C PHE A 26 -5.36 14.77 -15.26
N GLU A 27 -5.08 15.44 -16.35
CA GLU A 27 -6.04 16.28 -17.08
C GLU A 27 -7.23 15.49 -17.68
N ASP A 28 -7.02 14.20 -18.03
CA ASP A 28 -8.04 13.33 -18.60
C ASP A 28 -8.82 12.54 -17.51
N ALA A 29 -8.42 12.70 -16.24
CA ALA A 29 -9.06 12.00 -15.13
C ALA A 29 -10.36 12.71 -14.73
N ASP A 30 -11.45 12.00 -14.74
CA ASP A 30 -12.69 12.49 -14.16
C ASP A 30 -12.62 12.50 -12.62
N VAL A 31 -13.49 13.30 -12.01
CA VAL A 31 -13.54 13.45 -10.54
C VAL A 31 -13.82 12.11 -9.87
N ALA A 32 -14.70 11.29 -10.41
CA ALA A 32 -15.08 10.00 -9.83
C ALA A 32 -13.89 9.03 -9.77
N TYR A 33 -13.01 9.03 -10.78
CA TYR A 33 -11.78 8.25 -10.77
C TYR A 33 -10.82 8.71 -9.65
N LEU A 34 -10.66 10.02 -9.45
CA LEU A 34 -9.81 10.58 -8.40
C LEU A 34 -10.38 10.27 -7.01
N GLU A 35 -11.68 10.49 -6.83
CA GLU A 35 -12.39 10.21 -5.58
C GLU A 35 -12.33 8.73 -5.22
N ASN A 36 -12.48 7.83 -6.18
CA ASN A 36 -12.38 6.39 -5.92
C ASN A 36 -11.02 6.02 -5.33
N ILE A 37 -9.91 6.54 -5.88
CA ILE A 37 -8.57 6.29 -5.33
C ILE A 37 -8.44 6.90 -3.93
N ILE A 38 -8.86 8.14 -3.74
CA ILE A 38 -8.74 8.84 -2.45
C ILE A 38 -9.62 8.17 -1.39
N ASN A 39 -10.87 7.92 -1.72
CA ASN A 39 -11.83 7.34 -0.77
C ASN A 39 -11.40 5.94 -0.34
N LEU A 40 -10.99 5.08 -1.27
CA LEU A 40 -10.63 3.72 -0.93
C LEU A 40 -9.26 3.62 -0.27
N ASN A 41 -8.22 4.25 -0.84
CA ASN A 41 -6.86 4.08 -0.34
C ASN A 41 -6.56 4.94 0.90
N VAL A 42 -7.17 6.12 1.02
CA VAL A 42 -6.87 7.10 2.07
C VAL A 42 -7.99 7.12 3.12
N ARG A 43 -9.19 7.53 2.71
CA ARG A 43 -10.30 7.75 3.63
C ARG A 43 -10.72 6.46 4.34
N CYS A 44 -10.93 5.36 3.60
CA CYS A 44 -11.31 4.08 4.22
C CYS A 44 -10.23 3.57 5.18
N THR A 45 -8.94 3.65 4.80
CA THR A 45 -7.84 3.23 5.68
C THR A 45 -7.84 4.01 6.99
N ALA A 46 -7.96 5.34 6.92
CA ALA A 46 -7.94 6.18 8.12
C ALA A 46 -9.17 5.98 8.99
N LEU A 47 -10.38 6.04 8.41
CA LEU A 47 -11.62 5.95 9.17
C LEU A 47 -11.85 4.56 9.77
N LEU A 48 -11.62 3.48 9.02
CA LEU A 48 -11.75 2.12 9.56
C LEU A 48 -10.78 1.87 10.71
N THR A 49 -9.56 2.38 10.57
CA THR A 49 -8.58 2.30 11.65
C THR A 49 -9.05 3.06 12.88
N HIS A 50 -9.55 4.28 12.73
CA HIS A 50 -10.07 5.09 13.81
C HIS A 50 -11.24 4.41 14.53
N GLU A 51 -12.23 3.96 13.79
CA GLU A 51 -13.45 3.34 14.31
C GLU A 51 -13.21 2.00 15.05
N LEU A 52 -12.23 1.21 14.58
CA LEU A 52 -11.90 -0.09 15.19
C LEU A 52 -10.80 0.00 16.26
N LEU A 53 -10.14 1.14 16.41
CA LEU A 53 -9.05 1.30 17.38
C LEU A 53 -9.46 1.03 18.83
N PRO A 54 -10.63 1.48 19.32
CA PRO A 54 -11.08 1.14 20.68
C PRO A 54 -11.24 -0.37 20.90
N ASN A 55 -11.75 -1.10 19.90
CA ASN A 55 -11.88 -2.55 19.95
C ASN A 55 -10.52 -3.25 20.01
N LEU A 56 -9.59 -2.86 19.11
CA LEU A 56 -8.22 -3.37 19.09
C LEU A 56 -7.49 -3.12 20.42
N LYS A 57 -7.71 -1.96 21.06
CA LYS A 57 -7.09 -1.63 22.36
C LYS A 57 -7.58 -2.49 23.52
N ARG A 58 -8.80 -3.03 23.45
CA ARG A 58 -9.33 -3.94 24.48
C ARG A 58 -8.65 -5.30 24.48
N GLN A 59 -8.03 -5.68 23.37
CA GLN A 59 -7.35 -6.97 23.26
C GLN A 59 -6.01 -6.96 24.01
N PRO A 60 -5.58 -8.08 24.62
CA PRO A 60 -4.28 -8.17 25.29
C PRO A 60 -3.13 -7.94 24.32
N LYS A 61 -3.32 -8.27 23.04
CA LYS A 61 -2.41 -7.99 21.93
C LYS A 61 -3.17 -7.92 20.63
N SER A 62 -2.97 -6.86 19.87
CA SER A 62 -3.66 -6.66 18.61
C SER A 62 -2.76 -6.03 17.54
N TYR A 63 -3.23 -6.07 16.30
CA TYR A 63 -2.43 -5.71 15.15
C TYR A 63 -3.20 -4.90 14.13
N ILE A 64 -2.51 -3.95 13.50
CA ILE A 64 -2.99 -3.26 12.30
C ILE A 64 -1.97 -3.52 11.20
N LEU A 65 -2.41 -4.06 10.07
CA LEU A 65 -1.62 -4.20 8.85
C LEU A 65 -2.21 -3.31 7.76
N ASN A 66 -1.48 -2.25 7.42
CA ASN A 66 -1.84 -1.41 6.28
C ASN A 66 -1.05 -1.83 5.04
N VAL A 67 -1.75 -2.09 3.94
CA VAL A 67 -1.13 -2.47 2.67
C VAL A 67 -0.82 -1.23 1.84
N GLY A 68 0.40 -0.76 1.96
CA GLY A 68 0.99 0.30 1.16
C GLY A 68 1.39 -0.17 -0.25
N SER A 69 2.50 0.34 -0.75
CA SER A 69 3.12 -0.05 -2.02
C SER A 69 4.54 0.50 -2.11
N MET A 70 5.40 -0.12 -2.92
CA MET A 70 6.67 0.49 -3.33
C MET A 70 6.48 1.82 -4.06
N ALA A 71 5.31 2.05 -4.68
CA ALA A 71 4.95 3.32 -5.30
C ALA A 71 4.93 4.50 -4.29
N ALA A 72 4.76 4.23 -2.99
CA ALA A 72 4.84 5.25 -1.94
C ALA A 72 6.18 6.02 -1.93
N HIS A 73 7.24 5.40 -2.44
CA HIS A 73 8.59 5.96 -2.43
C HIS A 73 8.98 6.66 -3.74
N THR A 74 8.08 6.68 -4.73
CA THR A 74 8.42 7.17 -6.05
C THR A 74 7.25 7.89 -6.72
N PRO A 75 7.24 9.23 -6.72
CA PRO A 75 6.31 10.00 -7.52
C PRO A 75 6.44 9.62 -9.00
N THR A 76 5.32 9.46 -9.71
CA THR A 76 5.35 9.01 -11.10
C THR A 76 4.24 9.69 -11.89
N ALA A 77 4.58 10.32 -13.03
CA ALA A 77 3.59 10.89 -13.93
C ALA A 77 2.63 9.81 -14.46
N TYR A 78 1.43 10.22 -14.83
CA TYR A 78 0.34 9.36 -15.31
C TYR A 78 -0.25 8.39 -14.26
N LYS A 79 0.34 8.36 -13.06
CA LYS A 79 -0.18 7.64 -11.87
C LYS A 79 -0.26 8.56 -10.66
N THR A 80 -0.35 9.86 -10.84
CA THR A 80 -0.11 10.92 -9.86
C THR A 80 -0.77 10.68 -8.50
N VAL A 81 -2.07 10.34 -8.48
CA VAL A 81 -2.84 10.19 -7.23
C VAL A 81 -2.54 8.87 -6.52
N TYR A 82 -2.28 7.80 -7.27
CA TYR A 82 -2.02 6.50 -6.65
C TYR A 82 -0.75 6.46 -5.78
N PRO A 83 0.45 6.86 -6.24
CA PRO A 83 1.63 6.96 -5.38
C PRO A 83 1.41 7.89 -4.18
N ALA A 84 0.74 9.03 -4.37
CA ALA A 84 0.41 9.95 -3.29
C ALA A 84 -0.47 9.28 -2.22
N SER A 85 -1.51 8.54 -2.62
CA SER A 85 -2.35 7.78 -1.69
C SER A 85 -1.57 6.71 -0.93
N LYS A 86 -0.62 6.03 -1.58
CA LYS A 86 0.22 5.02 -0.92
C LYS A 86 1.32 5.63 -0.03
N SER A 87 1.77 6.85 -0.35
CA SER A 87 2.64 7.65 0.56
C SER A 87 1.88 8.07 1.82
N PHE A 88 0.60 8.45 1.69
CA PHE A 88 -0.27 8.66 2.84
C PHE A 88 -0.32 7.41 3.73
N VAL A 89 -0.61 6.23 3.17
CA VAL A 89 -0.71 4.97 3.93
C VAL A 89 0.60 4.67 4.67
N LEU A 90 1.75 4.89 4.02
CA LEU A 90 3.06 4.69 4.64
C LEU A 90 3.27 5.65 5.82
N SER A 91 3.12 6.95 5.61
CA SER A 91 3.32 7.99 6.62
C SER A 91 2.35 7.83 7.79
N PHE A 92 1.06 7.65 7.50
CA PHE A 92 0.01 7.39 8.48
C PHE A 92 0.35 6.20 9.38
N SER A 93 0.75 5.07 8.79
CA SER A 93 1.07 3.86 9.55
C SER A 93 2.26 4.06 10.48
N LEU A 94 3.30 4.76 10.01
CA LEU A 94 4.50 5.00 10.81
C LEU A 94 4.22 5.96 11.97
N GLY A 95 3.45 7.03 11.73
CA GLY A 95 3.02 7.97 12.77
C GLY A 95 2.13 7.30 13.81
N LEU A 96 1.07 6.61 13.37
CA LEU A 96 0.15 5.90 14.25
C LEU A 96 0.87 4.84 15.11
N ARG A 97 1.88 4.18 14.56
CA ARG A 97 2.70 3.24 15.34
C ARG A 97 3.39 3.92 16.53
N GLU A 98 3.95 5.09 16.35
CA GLU A 98 4.61 5.81 17.46
C GLU A 98 3.60 6.29 18.51
N GLU A 99 2.41 6.74 18.09
CA GLU A 99 1.33 7.10 19.01
C GLU A 99 0.88 5.91 19.86
N LEU A 100 0.80 4.71 19.26
CA LEU A 100 0.30 3.51 19.93
C LEU A 100 1.39 2.68 20.64
N LYS A 101 2.62 3.14 20.68
CA LYS A 101 3.79 2.44 21.20
C LYS A 101 3.64 1.90 22.64
N LYS A 102 2.84 2.57 23.46
CA LYS A 102 2.59 2.20 24.85
C LYS A 102 1.26 1.44 25.05
N THR A 103 0.66 0.96 23.97
CA THR A 103 -0.60 0.21 23.98
C THR A 103 -0.40 -1.25 23.55
N SER A 104 -1.49 -2.03 23.61
CA SER A 104 -1.51 -3.41 23.09
C SER A 104 -1.47 -3.53 21.57
N VAL A 105 -1.63 -2.41 20.84
CA VAL A 105 -1.79 -2.38 19.37
C VAL A 105 -0.45 -2.21 18.67
N SER A 106 -0.11 -3.16 17.81
CA SER A 106 1.09 -3.08 16.95
C SER A 106 0.71 -2.73 15.52
N VAL A 107 1.21 -1.60 15.00
CA VAL A 107 0.95 -1.18 13.61
C VAL A 107 2.10 -1.59 12.69
N SER A 108 1.75 -2.16 11.55
CA SER A 108 2.67 -2.55 10.48
C SER A 108 2.22 -1.96 9.15
N VAL A 109 3.16 -1.57 8.31
CA VAL A 109 2.88 -1.23 6.91
C VAL A 109 3.65 -2.14 5.99
N ALA A 110 2.99 -2.72 4.99
CA ALA A 110 3.62 -3.52 3.95
C ALA A 110 3.82 -2.67 2.69
N SER A 111 5.01 -2.76 2.07
CA SER A 111 5.30 -2.15 0.78
C SER A 111 5.59 -3.24 -0.26
N PRO A 112 4.54 -3.88 -0.81
CA PRO A 112 4.72 -4.81 -1.90
C PRO A 112 5.15 -4.07 -3.18
N GLY A 113 5.94 -4.77 -4.01
CA GLY A 113 6.20 -4.38 -5.39
C GLY A 113 5.07 -4.82 -6.33
N ALA A 114 5.42 -5.06 -7.58
CA ALA A 114 4.48 -5.60 -8.54
C ALA A 114 3.99 -7.00 -8.14
N MET A 115 2.69 -7.21 -8.19
CA MET A 115 2.03 -8.47 -7.84
C MET A 115 1.15 -8.94 -8.99
N ALA A 116 1.14 -10.25 -9.24
CA ALA A 116 0.21 -10.90 -10.16
C ALA A 116 -1.20 -10.96 -9.55
N THR A 117 -1.92 -9.83 -9.53
CA THR A 117 -3.24 -9.73 -8.90
C THR A 117 -4.38 -10.19 -9.82
N ASN A 118 -4.21 -10.05 -11.13
CA ASN A 118 -5.10 -10.56 -12.17
C ASN A 118 -4.32 -10.75 -13.47
N PRO A 119 -4.90 -11.46 -14.48
CA PRO A 119 -4.21 -11.74 -15.74
C PRO A 119 -3.71 -10.49 -16.46
N GLU A 120 -4.50 -9.43 -16.48
CA GLU A 120 -4.19 -8.17 -17.14
C GLU A 120 -2.98 -7.45 -16.50
N VAL A 121 -2.98 -7.35 -15.18
CA VAL A 121 -1.84 -6.79 -14.40
C VAL A 121 -0.61 -7.66 -14.58
N THR A 122 -0.76 -8.98 -14.58
CA THR A 122 0.35 -9.92 -14.77
C THR A 122 0.99 -9.73 -16.15
N GLN A 123 0.17 -9.66 -17.20
CA GLN A 123 0.66 -9.44 -18.58
C GLN A 123 1.39 -8.10 -18.70
N ARG A 124 0.83 -7.03 -18.09
CA ARG A 124 1.46 -5.71 -18.07
C ARG A 124 2.83 -5.72 -17.37
N ILE A 125 2.97 -6.46 -16.28
CA ILE A 125 4.26 -6.62 -15.58
C ILE A 125 5.25 -7.42 -16.42
N LEU A 126 4.81 -8.49 -17.06
CA LEU A 126 5.65 -9.30 -17.95
C LEU A 126 6.16 -8.51 -19.15
N ASN A 127 5.36 -7.59 -19.67
CA ASN A 127 5.72 -6.69 -20.78
C ASN A 127 6.81 -5.66 -20.37
N GLN A 128 7.09 -5.47 -19.08
CA GLN A 128 8.22 -4.66 -18.57
C GLN A 128 9.58 -5.39 -18.69
N GLY A 129 9.61 -6.58 -19.27
CA GLY A 129 10.82 -7.34 -19.57
C GLY A 129 11.44 -8.01 -18.34
N PHE A 130 12.77 -8.14 -18.34
CA PHE A 130 13.52 -8.86 -17.30
C PHE A 130 13.23 -8.33 -15.88
N PHE A 131 13.09 -7.02 -15.71
CA PHE A 131 12.81 -6.38 -14.43
C PHE A 131 11.41 -6.76 -13.89
N GLY A 132 10.42 -6.83 -14.76
CA GLY A 132 9.07 -7.27 -14.41
C GLY A 132 9.04 -8.72 -13.92
N LYS A 133 9.72 -9.62 -14.66
CA LYS A 133 9.81 -11.05 -14.29
C LYS A 133 10.53 -11.28 -12.97
N PHE A 134 11.61 -10.56 -12.71
CA PHE A 134 12.40 -10.69 -11.47
C PHE A 134 11.67 -10.19 -10.22
N THR A 135 10.79 -9.20 -10.38
CA THR A 135 10.04 -8.60 -9.27
C THR A 135 8.70 -9.26 -9.00
N LEU A 136 8.19 -10.07 -9.93
CA LEU A 136 6.91 -10.75 -9.83
C LEU A 136 6.97 -11.85 -8.76
N LYS A 137 6.16 -11.69 -7.73
CA LYS A 137 5.96 -12.71 -6.67
C LYS A 137 4.50 -13.09 -6.59
N SER A 138 4.24 -14.33 -6.17
CA SER A 138 2.87 -14.77 -5.96
C SER A 138 2.21 -13.96 -4.84
N THR A 139 0.94 -13.61 -5.03
CA THR A 139 0.14 -12.88 -4.04
C THR A 139 0.07 -13.62 -2.72
N GLU A 140 -0.02 -14.95 -2.76
CA GLU A 140 -0.06 -15.80 -1.58
C GLU A 140 1.24 -15.73 -0.75
N ALA A 141 2.40 -15.84 -1.39
CA ALA A 141 3.69 -15.75 -0.70
C ALA A 141 3.89 -14.39 -0.05
N ILE A 142 3.44 -13.31 -0.71
CA ILE A 142 3.46 -11.95 -0.17
C ILE A 142 2.52 -11.85 1.03
N ALA A 143 1.28 -12.31 0.92
CA ALA A 143 0.30 -12.27 2.00
C ALA A 143 0.79 -13.03 3.24
N ARG A 144 1.27 -14.27 3.07
CA ARG A 144 1.87 -15.07 4.17
C ARG A 144 3.03 -14.32 4.86
N LYS A 145 3.91 -13.71 4.07
CA LYS A 145 5.02 -12.91 4.61
C LYS A 145 4.50 -11.70 5.38
N CYS A 146 3.52 -10.97 4.85
CA CYS A 146 2.95 -9.78 5.50
C CYS A 146 2.31 -10.14 6.83
N VAL A 147 1.42 -11.13 6.88
CA VAL A 147 0.77 -11.57 8.12
C VAL A 147 1.82 -12.02 9.15
N ARG A 148 2.73 -12.93 8.76
CA ARG A 148 3.78 -13.41 9.66
C ARG A 148 4.66 -12.30 10.24
N GLN A 149 5.02 -11.31 9.44
CA GLN A 149 5.86 -10.19 9.90
C GLN A 149 5.06 -9.21 10.79
N THR A 150 3.77 -9.02 10.51
CA THR A 150 2.87 -8.24 11.36
C THR A 150 2.73 -8.86 12.74
N LEU A 151 2.50 -10.18 12.81
CA LEU A 151 2.43 -10.91 14.09
C LEU A 151 3.73 -10.84 14.89
N ARG A 152 4.87 -10.63 14.22
CA ARG A 152 6.17 -10.37 14.85
C ARG A 152 6.38 -8.91 15.23
N GLY A 153 5.40 -8.04 15.02
CA GLY A 153 5.46 -6.61 15.33
C GLY A 153 6.40 -5.81 14.41
N LYS A 154 6.69 -6.29 13.18
CA LYS A 154 7.59 -5.58 12.28
C LYS A 154 6.95 -4.28 11.79
N ARG A 155 7.64 -3.15 11.96
CA ARG A 155 7.17 -1.81 11.60
C ARG A 155 6.89 -1.66 10.09
N HIS A 156 7.90 -1.94 9.27
CA HIS A 156 7.82 -1.82 7.81
C HIS A 156 8.20 -3.14 7.16
N ILE A 157 7.27 -3.70 6.39
CA ILE A 157 7.42 -5.01 5.74
C ILE A 157 7.72 -4.77 4.26
N VAL A 158 8.98 -4.86 3.92
CA VAL A 158 9.45 -4.69 2.55
C VAL A 158 9.55 -6.06 1.87
N ILE A 159 8.91 -6.20 0.72
CA ILE A 159 8.94 -7.45 -0.05
C ILE A 159 10.20 -7.55 -0.88
N ASN A 160 10.61 -6.44 -1.49
CA ASN A 160 11.85 -6.35 -2.25
C ASN A 160 12.76 -5.25 -1.67
N PRO A 161 13.71 -5.61 -0.79
CA PRO A 161 14.59 -4.63 -0.14
C PRO A 161 15.53 -3.92 -1.12
N VAL A 162 15.91 -4.57 -2.22
CA VAL A 162 16.76 -3.95 -3.25
C VAL A 162 16.01 -2.79 -3.91
N SER A 163 14.74 -3.00 -4.29
CA SER A 163 13.92 -1.92 -4.87
C SER A 163 13.71 -0.78 -3.89
N LEU A 164 13.55 -1.06 -2.59
CA LEU A 164 13.44 0.00 -1.59
C LEU A 164 14.74 0.79 -1.47
N PHE A 165 15.87 0.12 -1.43
CA PHE A 165 17.17 0.77 -1.38
C PHE A 165 17.33 1.77 -2.52
N PHE A 166 17.14 1.33 -3.77
CA PHE A 166 17.23 2.21 -4.93
C PHE A 166 16.21 3.35 -4.88
N SER A 167 14.96 3.08 -4.52
CA SER A 167 13.93 4.12 -4.47
C SER A 167 14.15 5.14 -3.35
N SER A 168 14.88 4.79 -2.29
CA SER A 168 15.19 5.68 -1.16
C SER A 168 16.42 6.54 -1.42
N PHE A 169 17.44 6.00 -2.08
CA PHE A 169 18.72 6.69 -2.29
C PHE A 169 18.77 7.52 -3.58
N ILE A 170 17.99 7.17 -4.61
CA ILE A 170 17.95 7.96 -5.84
C ILE A 170 17.04 9.18 -5.62
N PRO A 171 17.52 10.42 -5.82
CA PRO A 171 16.69 11.62 -5.70
C PRO A 171 15.47 11.58 -6.64
N ASN A 172 14.35 12.16 -6.19
CA ASN A 172 13.12 12.24 -6.99
C ASN A 172 13.34 12.94 -8.33
N ALA A 173 14.24 13.93 -8.38
CA ALA A 173 14.60 14.64 -9.61
C ALA A 173 15.12 13.71 -10.71
N ILE A 174 15.75 12.58 -10.34
CA ILE A 174 16.29 11.58 -11.30
C ILE A 174 15.27 10.47 -11.56
N LYS A 175 14.74 9.86 -10.50
CA LYS A 175 13.88 8.68 -10.65
C LYS A 175 12.50 9.01 -11.22
N THR A 176 11.92 10.16 -10.89
CA THR A 176 10.59 10.53 -11.38
C THR A 176 10.54 10.66 -12.91
N PRO A 177 11.43 11.40 -13.59
CA PRO A 177 11.45 11.44 -15.05
C PRO A 177 11.68 10.08 -15.70
N LEU A 178 12.59 9.27 -15.13
CA LEU A 178 12.94 7.96 -15.68
C LEU A 178 11.74 7.00 -15.65
N LEU A 179 11.09 6.88 -14.50
CA LEU A 179 9.92 5.99 -14.33
C LEU A 179 8.69 6.52 -15.08
N SER A 180 8.52 7.84 -15.16
CA SER A 180 7.44 8.44 -15.94
C SER A 180 7.55 8.13 -17.43
N LYS A 181 8.77 8.04 -17.99
CA LYS A 181 8.99 7.57 -19.37
C LYS A 181 8.52 6.13 -19.58
N ILE A 182 8.75 5.26 -18.60
CA ILE A 182 8.30 3.86 -18.65
C ILE A 182 6.78 3.80 -18.64
N VAL A 183 6.13 4.51 -17.72
CA VAL A 183 4.67 4.56 -17.60
C VAL A 183 4.01 5.20 -18.83
N LYS A 184 4.63 6.23 -19.41
CA LYS A 184 4.14 6.84 -20.66
C LYS A 184 4.04 5.82 -21.80
N ARG A 185 5.00 4.91 -21.91
CA ARG A 185 4.97 3.84 -22.92
C ARG A 185 3.81 2.85 -22.72
N GLU A 186 3.34 2.69 -21.50
CA GLU A 186 2.16 1.85 -21.19
C GLU A 186 0.84 2.50 -21.68
N LEU A 187 0.77 3.85 -21.71
CA LEU A 187 -0.39 4.60 -22.20
C LEU A 187 -0.49 4.68 -23.73
N MET A 188 0.63 4.49 -24.43
CA MET A 188 0.70 4.62 -25.88
C MET A 188 0.51 3.27 -26.62
N LYS A 189 0.29 2.20 -25.87
CA LYS A 189 -0.04 0.86 -26.37
C LYS A 189 -1.52 0.56 -26.15
#